data_0f58db7f1b63f856d3ff0363494d2751
#
_entry.id   0f58db7f1b63f856d3ff0363494d2751
#
_cell.length_a   1.000
_cell.length_b   1.000
_cell.length_c   1.000
_cell.angle_alpha   90.00
_cell.angle_beta   90.00
_cell.angle_gamma   90.00
#
_symmetry.space_group_name_H-M   'P 1'
#
loop_
_entity.id
_entity.type
_entity.pdbx_description
1 polymer ?
#
loop_
_entity_poly.entity_id
_entity_poly.type
_entity_poly.pdbx_seq_one_letter_code
_entity_poly.pdbx_strand_id
1 'polypeptide(L)'
;MTEGTRIRVLVLAGSLLLASEPRLLAQPGESGMAFLKLGVSGRSTAMADAGSASSSGAAATYYNPAGLLNGEGIALSPQLMFMHREWIQDTRMEFLGASVPLGMNDALGVSINSTTVSDIEVRTRPGPPDGTFTSRQVSAAVSYAHRLADDLRAGVTAKFLYQKIFVDEQSGVAADLGAIWNTPVDSLAIGASLSNLGSMGVLRQERTTLPALLRIGPAYSFSLNTEQMGATVALDLVRIFPEKKNYLDAGTEVTLTRAIAVRGGYQFGSEGRGLTLGAGIAYGLFALDYAYARISSDLGDAHTVSLSLNF
;
A
#
# COMPACT_ATOMS: atom_id res chain seq x y z
N MET A 1 35.82 -6.23 12.50
CA MET A 1 34.73 -5.62 13.34
C MET A 1 33.85 -6.76 13.76
N THR A 2 33.73 -7.03 15.06
CA THR A 2 33.02 -8.19 15.62
C THR A 2 31.52 -8.06 15.52
N GLU A 3 30.80 -9.18 15.33
CA GLU A 3 29.34 -9.26 15.20
C GLU A 3 28.55 -8.49 16.28
N GLY A 4 29.09 -8.40 17.49
CA GLY A 4 28.45 -7.67 18.59
C GLY A 4 28.34 -6.15 18.39
N THR A 5 29.13 -5.54 17.51
CA THR A 5 29.06 -4.10 17.23
C THR A 5 27.97 -3.77 16.22
N ARG A 6 27.62 -4.71 15.32
CA ARG A 6 26.58 -4.53 14.30
C ARG A 6 25.16 -4.59 14.87
N ILE A 7 24.94 -5.46 15.86
CA ILE A 7 23.65 -5.57 16.56
C ILE A 7 23.37 -4.32 17.42
N ARG A 8 24.38 -3.73 18.04
CA ARG A 8 24.23 -2.51 18.85
C ARG A 8 23.86 -1.27 18.04
N VAL A 9 24.29 -1.16 16.79
CA VAL A 9 23.95 -0.03 15.91
C VAL A 9 22.49 -0.13 15.45
N LEU A 10 21.97 -1.33 15.20
CA LEU A 10 20.54 -1.55 14.84
C LEU A 10 19.59 -1.27 16.01
N VAL A 11 19.99 -1.57 17.24
CA VAL A 11 19.18 -1.31 18.44
C VAL A 11 19.17 0.18 18.81
N LEU A 12 20.27 0.92 18.58
CA LEU A 12 20.33 2.36 18.84
C LEU A 12 19.53 3.20 17.83
N ALA A 13 19.40 2.76 16.58
CA ALA A 13 18.58 3.45 15.59
C ALA A 13 17.05 3.33 15.88
N GLY A 14 16.63 2.26 16.54
CA GLY A 14 15.23 2.04 16.94
C GLY A 14 14.79 2.85 18.15
N SER A 15 15.70 3.24 19.04
CA SER A 15 15.35 3.90 20.31
C SER A 15 15.20 5.43 20.23
N LEU A 16 15.63 6.06 19.13
CA LEU A 16 15.55 7.54 19.00
C LEU A 16 14.20 8.04 18.46
N LEU A 17 13.27 7.14 18.05
CA LEU A 17 11.99 7.50 17.43
C LEU A 17 10.77 7.42 18.37
N LEU A 18 10.95 7.03 19.63
CA LEU A 18 9.85 6.75 20.56
C LEU A 18 9.50 7.86 21.55
N ALA A 19 10.07 9.06 21.42
CA ALA A 19 9.85 10.16 22.37
C ALA A 19 9.02 11.30 21.78
N SER A 20 7.73 11.05 21.50
CA SER A 20 6.74 12.12 21.43
C SER A 20 5.37 11.58 21.86
N GLU A 21 4.93 11.97 23.05
CA GLU A 21 3.59 11.74 23.54
C GLU A 21 2.57 12.37 22.57
N PRO A 22 1.62 11.61 21.97
CA PRO A 22 0.57 12.21 21.16
C PRO A 22 -0.43 12.92 22.05
N ARG A 23 -0.50 14.24 21.98
CA ARG A 23 -1.67 14.97 22.48
C ARG A 23 -2.84 14.65 21.57
N LEU A 24 -3.80 13.91 22.09
CA LEU A 24 -5.09 13.58 21.48
C LEU A 24 -5.92 14.88 21.30
N LEU A 25 -5.75 15.53 20.19
CA LEU A 25 -6.74 16.46 19.65
C LEU A 25 -7.23 15.81 18.35
N ALA A 26 -8.52 15.45 18.31
CA ALA A 26 -9.17 15.05 17.07
C ALA A 26 -9.08 16.21 16.08
N GLN A 27 -8.11 16.17 15.18
CA GLN A 27 -8.00 17.13 14.09
C GLN A 27 -8.77 16.56 12.90
N PRO A 28 -9.68 17.33 12.28
CA PRO A 28 -10.30 16.92 11.01
C PRO A 28 -9.20 16.68 10.00
N GLY A 29 -9.38 15.69 9.10
CA GLY A 29 -8.37 15.22 8.16
C GLY A 29 -7.67 16.36 7.43
N GLU A 30 -6.39 16.57 7.75
CA GLU A 30 -5.56 17.63 7.16
C GLU A 30 -5.21 17.35 5.69
N SER A 31 -5.58 16.18 5.16
CA SER A 31 -5.38 15.81 3.76
C SER A 31 -6.66 15.28 3.13
N GLY A 32 -6.91 15.68 1.88
CA GLY A 32 -7.93 15.10 1.01
C GLY A 32 -7.43 13.84 0.30
N MET A 33 -8.24 13.30 -0.62
CA MET A 33 -7.90 12.09 -1.39
C MET A 33 -7.46 10.92 -0.49
N ALA A 34 -8.19 10.71 0.61
CA ALA A 34 -7.82 9.77 1.68
C ALA A 34 -7.62 8.33 1.19
N PHE A 35 -8.25 7.95 0.08
CA PHE A 35 -8.09 6.62 -0.54
C PHE A 35 -6.64 6.34 -0.99
N LEU A 36 -5.83 7.36 -1.26
CA LEU A 36 -4.41 7.22 -1.57
C LEU A 36 -3.57 6.68 -0.39
N LYS A 37 -4.16 6.55 0.79
CA LYS A 37 -3.55 5.93 1.98
C LYS A 37 -3.97 4.46 2.16
N LEU A 38 -4.95 3.98 1.39
CA LEU A 38 -5.49 2.63 1.50
C LEU A 38 -4.79 1.70 0.50
N GLY A 39 -4.26 0.58 0.98
CA GLY A 39 -3.57 -0.40 0.16
C GLY A 39 -4.44 -0.99 -0.95
N VAL A 40 -3.83 -1.57 -1.97
CA VAL A 40 -4.50 -1.99 -3.22
C VAL A 40 -4.41 -3.50 -3.50
N SER A 41 -4.00 -4.29 -2.52
CA SER A 41 -3.80 -5.73 -2.69
C SER A 41 -4.28 -6.49 -1.46
N GLY A 42 -5.00 -7.61 -1.64
CA GLY A 42 -5.38 -8.50 -0.54
C GLY A 42 -4.16 -9.03 0.21
N ARG A 43 -3.09 -9.41 -0.51
CA ARG A 43 -1.83 -9.86 0.10
C ARG A 43 -1.25 -8.82 1.04
N SER A 44 -1.03 -7.61 0.55
CA SER A 44 -0.39 -6.54 1.36
C SER A 44 -1.31 -6.06 2.48
N THR A 45 -2.61 -5.95 2.23
CA THR A 45 -3.60 -5.56 3.26
C THR A 45 -3.64 -6.56 4.42
N ALA A 46 -3.55 -7.86 4.14
CA ALA A 46 -3.45 -8.89 5.16
C ALA A 46 -2.16 -8.78 6.01
N MET A 47 -1.13 -8.15 5.46
CA MET A 47 0.15 -7.87 6.15
C MET A 47 0.20 -6.43 6.69
N ALA A 48 -0.96 -5.83 7.01
CA ALA A 48 -1.09 -4.45 7.50
C ALA A 48 -0.52 -3.38 6.56
N ASP A 49 -0.45 -3.65 5.25
CA ASP A 49 0.15 -2.80 4.22
C ASP A 49 1.68 -2.60 4.34
N ALA A 50 2.41 -3.47 5.04
CA ALA A 50 3.88 -3.51 5.09
C ALA A 50 4.47 -3.93 3.74
N GLY A 51 4.51 -3.00 2.78
CA GLY A 51 4.77 -3.24 1.37
C GLY A 51 5.99 -2.55 0.78
N SER A 52 6.74 -1.74 1.55
CA SER A 52 7.85 -0.94 1.00
C SER A 52 8.96 -1.78 0.37
N ALA A 53 9.31 -2.93 0.98
CA ALA A 53 10.31 -3.86 0.48
C ALA A 53 9.69 -5.14 -0.12
N SER A 54 8.45 -5.51 0.28
CA SER A 54 7.82 -6.80 -0.01
C SER A 54 6.85 -6.79 -1.19
N SER A 55 6.42 -5.62 -1.67
CA SER A 55 5.48 -5.52 -2.80
C SER A 55 6.17 -5.88 -4.12
N SER A 56 5.41 -6.48 -5.04
CA SER A 56 5.86 -6.90 -6.36
C SER A 56 4.76 -6.76 -7.41
N GLY A 57 5.12 -6.89 -8.68
CA GLY A 57 4.17 -6.88 -9.79
C GLY A 57 3.32 -5.62 -9.84
N ALA A 58 2.05 -5.76 -10.21
CA ALA A 58 1.13 -4.63 -10.39
C ALA A 58 0.88 -3.85 -9.09
N ALA A 59 0.91 -4.50 -7.91
CA ALA A 59 0.75 -3.83 -6.62
C ALA A 59 1.89 -2.85 -6.30
N ALA A 60 3.09 -3.08 -6.85
CA ALA A 60 4.24 -2.21 -6.66
C ALA A 60 4.01 -0.79 -7.20
N THR A 61 3.15 -0.60 -8.20
CA THR A 61 2.77 0.73 -8.71
C THR A 61 2.19 1.65 -7.64
N TYR A 62 1.68 1.07 -6.55
CA TYR A 62 1.13 1.79 -5.39
C TYR A 62 2.11 1.85 -4.20
N TYR A 63 2.70 0.71 -3.80
CA TYR A 63 3.48 0.65 -2.56
C TYR A 63 4.90 1.19 -2.72
N ASN A 64 5.60 0.74 -3.75
CA ASN A 64 6.98 1.12 -4.07
C ASN A 64 7.28 0.78 -5.52
N PRO A 65 7.44 1.74 -6.43
CA PRO A 65 7.66 1.46 -7.85
C PRO A 65 8.93 0.62 -8.14
N ALA A 66 9.94 0.67 -7.28
CA ALA A 66 11.11 -0.21 -7.42
C ALA A 66 10.75 -1.71 -7.29
N GLY A 67 9.62 -2.02 -6.64
CA GLY A 67 9.09 -3.37 -6.50
C GLY A 67 8.55 -3.98 -7.80
N LEU A 68 8.42 -3.23 -8.89
CA LEU A 68 8.15 -3.77 -10.23
C LEU A 68 9.23 -4.76 -10.69
N LEU A 69 10.44 -4.65 -10.13
CA LEU A 69 11.57 -5.56 -10.35
C LEU A 69 11.79 -6.53 -9.17
N ASN A 70 10.82 -6.65 -8.25
CA ASN A 70 10.87 -7.65 -7.19
C ASN A 70 10.46 -9.01 -7.74
N GLY A 71 11.33 -9.98 -7.56
CA GLY A 71 11.14 -11.36 -7.98
C GLY A 71 12.30 -11.84 -8.83
N GLU A 72 12.38 -13.16 -8.98
CA GLU A 72 13.32 -13.86 -9.84
C GLU A 72 12.56 -14.91 -10.65
N GLY A 73 13.01 -15.17 -11.88
CA GLY A 73 12.36 -16.14 -12.75
C GLY A 73 10.90 -15.81 -13.06
N ILE A 74 9.99 -16.73 -12.76
CA ILE A 74 8.55 -16.58 -13.03
C ILE A 74 7.94 -15.41 -12.21
N ALA A 75 8.52 -15.06 -11.05
CA ALA A 75 8.05 -13.93 -10.26
C ALA A 75 8.33 -12.57 -10.93
N LEU A 76 9.24 -12.51 -11.90
CA LEU A 76 9.48 -11.35 -12.75
C LEU A 76 8.82 -11.57 -14.12
N SER A 77 7.53 -11.74 -14.14
CA SER A 77 6.73 -11.97 -15.36
C SER A 77 5.63 -10.90 -15.49
N PRO A 78 5.04 -10.75 -16.69
CA PRO A 78 3.90 -9.87 -16.85
C PRO A 78 2.78 -10.28 -15.90
N GLN A 79 2.20 -9.28 -15.23
CA GLN A 79 1.10 -9.50 -14.29
C GLN A 79 -0.04 -8.54 -14.59
N LEU A 80 -1.27 -9.06 -14.50
CA LEU A 80 -2.50 -8.27 -14.41
C LEU A 80 -3.12 -8.52 -13.05
N MET A 81 -3.54 -7.48 -12.35
CA MET A 81 -4.18 -7.57 -11.03
C MET A 81 -5.45 -6.74 -10.99
N PHE A 82 -6.51 -7.34 -10.48
CA PHE A 82 -7.73 -6.67 -10.10
C PHE A 82 -7.92 -6.80 -8.58
N MET A 83 -8.40 -5.72 -7.92
CA MET A 83 -8.78 -5.76 -6.51
C MET A 83 -10.08 -5.02 -6.30
N HIS A 84 -10.94 -5.62 -5.46
CA HIS A 84 -12.15 -5.02 -4.91
C HIS A 84 -12.06 -4.98 -3.39
N ARG A 85 -12.40 -3.82 -2.81
CA ARG A 85 -12.49 -3.63 -1.37
C ARG A 85 -13.81 -3.02 -0.99
N GLU A 86 -14.46 -3.64 -0.04
CA GLU A 86 -15.52 -3.00 0.75
C GLU A 86 -14.88 -2.37 1.98
N TRP A 87 -15.10 -1.07 2.14
CA TRP A 87 -14.60 -0.26 3.23
C TRP A 87 -15.78 0.27 4.05
N ILE A 88 -15.51 1.00 5.11
CA ILE A 88 -16.54 1.62 5.97
C ILE A 88 -17.48 2.55 5.20
N GLN A 89 -18.74 2.71 5.70
CA GLN A 89 -19.73 3.65 5.17
C GLN A 89 -19.99 3.48 3.67
N ASP A 90 -20.20 2.25 3.22
CA ASP A 90 -20.52 1.90 1.82
C ASP A 90 -19.48 2.40 0.80
N THR A 91 -18.26 2.68 1.29
CA THR A 91 -17.13 3.05 0.43
C THR A 91 -16.62 1.82 -0.29
N ARG A 92 -16.63 1.86 -1.61
CA ARG A 92 -16.04 0.81 -2.47
C ARG A 92 -14.80 1.32 -3.13
N MET A 93 -13.82 0.45 -3.23
CA MET A 93 -12.54 0.76 -3.87
C MET A 93 -12.18 -0.36 -4.84
N GLU A 94 -11.85 0.00 -6.08
CA GLU A 94 -11.42 -0.89 -7.14
C GLU A 94 -10.02 -0.48 -7.60
N PHE A 95 -9.17 -1.48 -7.81
CA PHE A 95 -7.86 -1.31 -8.41
C PHE A 95 -7.71 -2.25 -9.59
N LEU A 96 -7.22 -1.71 -10.69
CA LEU A 96 -6.76 -2.47 -11.85
C LEU A 96 -5.33 -2.05 -12.12
N GLY A 97 -4.40 -3.02 -12.13
CA GLY A 97 -3.00 -2.77 -12.39
C GLY A 97 -2.39 -3.81 -13.30
N ALA A 98 -1.41 -3.41 -14.08
CA ALA A 98 -0.59 -4.30 -14.88
C ALA A 98 0.88 -3.94 -14.72
N SER A 99 1.75 -4.95 -14.78
CA SER A 99 3.20 -4.79 -14.80
C SER A 99 3.82 -5.67 -15.85
N VAL A 100 4.86 -5.16 -16.50
CA VAL A 100 5.59 -5.88 -17.56
C VAL A 100 7.09 -5.64 -17.36
N PRO A 101 7.89 -6.70 -17.13
CA PRO A 101 9.34 -6.57 -17.18
C PRO A 101 9.80 -6.32 -18.63
N LEU A 102 10.74 -5.41 -18.80
CA LEU A 102 11.38 -5.07 -20.07
C LEU A 102 12.82 -5.64 -20.08
N GLY A 103 12.94 -6.94 -19.87
CA GLY A 103 14.21 -7.62 -19.66
C GLY A 103 14.57 -7.71 -18.17
N MET A 104 15.86 -7.77 -17.85
CA MET A 104 16.34 -8.03 -16.47
C MET A 104 16.49 -6.76 -15.62
N ASN A 105 16.60 -5.60 -16.26
CA ASN A 105 16.96 -4.36 -15.58
C ASN A 105 15.84 -3.32 -15.51
N ASP A 106 14.79 -3.50 -16.32
CA ASP A 106 13.74 -2.50 -16.48
C ASP A 106 12.35 -3.12 -16.34
N ALA A 107 11.42 -2.38 -15.82
CA ALA A 107 10.01 -2.76 -15.78
C ALA A 107 9.09 -1.55 -15.90
N LEU A 108 7.93 -1.75 -16.53
CA LEU A 108 6.85 -0.80 -16.59
C LEU A 108 5.64 -1.30 -15.82
N GLY A 109 4.91 -0.37 -15.22
CA GLY A 109 3.62 -0.62 -14.58
C GLY A 109 2.61 0.46 -14.95
N VAL A 110 1.35 0.06 -15.02
CA VAL A 110 0.22 0.99 -15.16
C VAL A 110 -0.85 0.59 -14.17
N SER A 111 -1.56 1.55 -13.62
CA SER A 111 -2.67 1.25 -12.71
C SER A 111 -3.75 2.33 -12.70
N ILE A 112 -4.96 1.91 -12.38
CA ILE A 112 -6.10 2.78 -12.06
C ILE A 112 -6.64 2.32 -10.71
N ASN A 113 -6.78 3.28 -9.80
CA ASN A 113 -7.40 3.10 -8.50
C ASN A 113 -8.61 4.03 -8.41
N SER A 114 -9.78 3.48 -8.11
CA SER A 114 -11.05 4.23 -8.02
C SER A 114 -11.71 3.98 -6.69
N THR A 115 -12.22 5.05 -6.07
CA THR A 115 -13.03 4.95 -4.86
C THR A 115 -14.37 5.66 -5.08
N THR A 116 -15.44 4.98 -4.68
CA THR A 116 -16.80 5.47 -4.83
C THR A 116 -17.52 5.39 -3.49
N VAL A 117 -18.20 6.46 -3.12
CA VAL A 117 -19.16 6.50 -2.01
C VAL A 117 -20.51 6.86 -2.61
N SER A 118 -21.43 5.93 -2.58
CA SER A 118 -22.78 6.10 -3.15
C SER A 118 -23.79 6.56 -2.10
N ASP A 119 -24.96 6.99 -2.56
CA ASP A 119 -26.13 7.26 -1.74
C ASP A 119 -25.94 8.30 -0.62
N ILE A 120 -25.02 9.25 -0.83
CA ILE A 120 -24.82 10.37 0.11
C ILE A 120 -26.05 11.26 0.06
N GLU A 121 -26.76 11.34 1.20
CA GLU A 121 -28.01 12.10 1.30
C GLU A 121 -27.77 13.61 1.21
N VAL A 122 -28.58 14.29 0.42
CA VAL A 122 -28.70 15.75 0.38
C VAL A 122 -29.86 16.16 1.27
N ARG A 123 -29.61 16.96 2.30
CA ARG A 123 -30.64 17.50 3.22
C ARG A 123 -30.44 19.00 3.37
N THR A 124 -31.46 19.77 2.94
CA THR A 124 -31.48 21.23 3.13
C THR A 124 -32.22 21.65 4.41
N ARG A 125 -33.00 20.71 4.99
CA ARG A 125 -33.79 20.89 6.21
C ARG A 125 -33.96 19.56 6.95
N PRO A 126 -34.29 19.56 8.27
CA PRO A 126 -34.63 18.35 8.99
C PRO A 126 -35.82 17.64 8.34
N GLY A 127 -35.71 16.31 8.10
CA GLY A 127 -36.78 15.52 7.45
C GLY A 127 -36.17 14.50 6.49
N PRO A 128 -37.00 13.95 5.57
CA PRO A 128 -36.50 13.04 4.53
C PRO A 128 -35.49 13.76 3.62
N PRO A 129 -34.56 13.01 3.02
CA PRO A 129 -33.54 13.59 2.12
C PRO A 129 -34.19 14.17 0.86
N ASP A 130 -33.65 15.27 0.36
CA ASP A 130 -34.08 15.91 -0.89
C ASP A 130 -33.61 15.12 -2.15
N GLY A 131 -32.61 14.22 -1.96
CA GLY A 131 -32.04 13.35 -2.98
C GLY A 131 -30.74 12.73 -2.48
N THR A 132 -30.04 12.00 -3.36
CA THR A 132 -28.72 11.43 -3.09
C THR A 132 -27.75 11.80 -4.19
N PHE A 133 -26.44 11.73 -3.87
CA PHE A 133 -25.35 11.87 -4.85
C PHE A 133 -24.26 10.85 -4.59
N THR A 134 -23.36 10.71 -5.57
CA THR A 134 -22.21 9.82 -5.48
C THR A 134 -20.93 10.66 -5.51
N SER A 135 -20.01 10.40 -4.57
CA SER A 135 -18.65 10.91 -4.60
C SER A 135 -17.73 9.89 -5.29
N ARG A 136 -16.86 10.37 -6.17
CA ARG A 136 -15.87 9.52 -6.87
C ARG A 136 -14.50 10.15 -6.83
N GLN A 137 -13.50 9.30 -6.56
CA GLN A 137 -12.10 9.66 -6.59
C GLN A 137 -11.35 8.64 -7.46
N VAL A 138 -10.44 9.10 -8.31
CA VAL A 138 -9.70 8.26 -9.25
C VAL A 138 -8.23 8.68 -9.26
N SER A 139 -7.34 7.69 -9.32
CA SER A 139 -5.91 7.85 -9.58
C SER A 139 -5.52 6.95 -10.74
N ALA A 140 -5.02 7.50 -11.83
CA ALA A 140 -4.40 6.77 -12.94
C ALA A 140 -2.88 6.98 -12.88
N ALA A 141 -2.10 5.90 -12.97
CA ALA A 141 -0.66 5.95 -12.75
C ALA A 141 0.12 5.18 -13.82
N VAL A 142 1.31 5.69 -14.12
CA VAL A 142 2.35 5.02 -14.92
C VAL A 142 3.62 4.98 -14.09
N SER A 143 4.21 3.80 -13.98
CA SER A 143 5.40 3.53 -13.17
C SER A 143 6.51 2.95 -14.02
N TYR A 144 7.74 3.31 -13.69
CA TYR A 144 8.95 2.74 -14.28
C TYR A 144 9.94 2.40 -13.18
N ALA A 145 10.57 1.23 -13.30
CA ALA A 145 11.64 0.80 -12.42
C ALA A 145 12.88 0.44 -13.21
N HIS A 146 14.05 0.72 -12.61
CA HIS A 146 15.36 0.40 -13.16
C HIS A 146 16.27 -0.19 -12.10
N ARG A 147 17.06 -1.21 -12.46
CA ARG A 147 18.11 -1.79 -11.64
C ARG A 147 19.38 -0.95 -11.76
N LEU A 148 19.68 -0.17 -10.73
CA LEU A 148 20.84 0.72 -10.69
C LEU A 148 22.15 -0.04 -10.42
N ALA A 149 22.08 -1.13 -9.64
CA ALA A 149 23.15 -2.05 -9.34
C ALA A 149 22.54 -3.44 -9.06
N ASP A 150 23.40 -4.46 -8.93
CA ASP A 150 22.92 -5.85 -8.69
C ASP A 150 22.05 -5.95 -7.44
N ASP A 151 22.33 -5.12 -6.43
CA ASP A 151 21.64 -5.08 -5.15
C ASP A 151 20.68 -3.89 -4.98
N LEU A 152 20.63 -2.93 -5.93
CA LEU A 152 19.85 -1.70 -5.80
C LEU A 152 18.92 -1.48 -7.00
N ARG A 153 17.65 -1.30 -6.69
CA ARG A 153 16.59 -0.95 -7.66
C ARG A 153 15.95 0.37 -7.26
N ALA A 154 15.62 1.19 -8.25
CA ALA A 154 14.87 2.43 -8.06
C ALA A 154 13.68 2.48 -9.00
N GLY A 155 12.67 3.27 -8.65
CA GLY A 155 11.50 3.44 -9.49
C GLY A 155 10.83 4.79 -9.27
N VAL A 156 10.04 5.18 -10.26
CA VAL A 156 9.24 6.42 -10.25
C VAL A 156 7.84 6.12 -10.74
N THR A 157 6.86 6.85 -10.21
CA THR A 157 5.47 6.80 -10.68
C THR A 157 4.99 8.21 -10.95
N ALA A 158 4.32 8.42 -12.08
CA ALA A 158 3.55 9.64 -12.37
C ALA A 158 2.06 9.32 -12.23
N LYS A 159 1.31 10.17 -11.54
CA LYS A 159 -0.12 10.00 -11.28
C LYS A 159 -0.93 11.18 -11.81
N PHE A 160 -2.05 10.88 -12.44
CA PHE A 160 -3.15 11.81 -12.66
C PHE A 160 -4.25 11.52 -11.65
N LEU A 161 -4.76 12.55 -10.99
CA LEU A 161 -5.75 12.47 -9.92
C LEU A 161 -7.01 13.21 -10.33
N TYR A 162 -8.17 12.62 -10.03
CA TYR A 162 -9.48 13.21 -10.27
C TYR A 162 -10.38 13.00 -9.08
N GLN A 163 -11.15 14.01 -8.71
CA GLN A 163 -12.17 13.95 -7.67
C GLN A 163 -13.43 14.67 -8.13
N LYS A 164 -14.58 14.03 -7.89
CA LYS A 164 -15.90 14.63 -8.06
C LYS A 164 -16.74 14.42 -6.82
N ILE A 165 -17.27 15.50 -6.27
CA ILE A 165 -18.19 15.50 -5.13
C ILE A 165 -19.41 16.33 -5.52
N PHE A 166 -20.55 15.68 -5.68
CA PHE A 166 -21.78 16.31 -6.13
C PHE A 166 -21.61 17.00 -7.50
N VAL A 167 -21.64 18.33 -7.55
CA VAL A 167 -21.45 19.13 -8.77
C VAL A 167 -20.04 19.64 -8.94
N ASP A 168 -19.24 19.58 -7.90
CA ASP A 168 -17.87 20.12 -7.90
C ASP A 168 -16.87 19.04 -8.33
N GLU A 169 -15.90 19.42 -9.16
CA GLU A 169 -14.84 18.51 -9.59
C GLU A 169 -13.49 19.21 -9.60
N GLN A 170 -12.45 18.43 -9.43
CA GLN A 170 -11.07 18.91 -9.53
C GLN A 170 -10.16 17.78 -10.04
N SER A 171 -9.04 18.18 -10.59
CA SER A 171 -7.97 17.27 -11.01
C SER A 171 -6.63 17.72 -10.45
N GLY A 172 -5.65 16.83 -10.49
CA GLY A 172 -4.30 17.11 -10.02
C GLY A 172 -3.30 16.10 -10.55
N VAL A 173 -2.05 16.31 -10.18
CA VAL A 173 -0.95 15.43 -10.52
C VAL A 173 -0.11 15.14 -9.28
N ALA A 174 0.46 13.94 -9.24
CA ALA A 174 1.40 13.55 -8.19
C ALA A 174 2.49 12.64 -8.76
N ALA A 175 3.56 12.46 -8.00
CA ALA A 175 4.63 11.53 -8.29
C ALA A 175 4.98 10.72 -7.05
N ASP A 176 5.48 9.49 -7.29
CA ASP A 176 6.09 8.66 -6.26
C ASP A 176 7.53 8.34 -6.65
N LEU A 177 8.36 8.18 -5.64
CA LEU A 177 9.75 7.73 -5.75
C LEU A 177 9.90 6.48 -4.89
N GLY A 178 10.68 5.51 -5.36
CA GLY A 178 10.93 4.29 -4.64
C GLY A 178 12.34 3.74 -4.83
N ALA A 179 12.82 3.06 -3.80
CA ALA A 179 14.06 2.30 -3.86
C ALA A 179 13.94 1.01 -3.05
N ILE A 180 14.63 -0.04 -3.48
CA ILE A 180 14.79 -1.30 -2.75
C ILE A 180 16.25 -1.71 -2.84
N TRP A 181 16.86 -1.96 -1.67
CA TRP A 181 18.21 -2.45 -1.53
C TRP A 181 18.21 -3.86 -0.95
N ASN A 182 18.73 -4.81 -1.71
CA ASN A 182 19.02 -6.14 -1.21
C ASN A 182 20.32 -6.06 -0.38
N THR A 183 20.20 -6.31 0.91
CA THR A 183 21.35 -6.18 1.81
C THR A 183 22.35 -7.32 1.62
N PRO A 184 23.59 -7.22 2.14
CA PRO A 184 24.51 -8.35 2.16
C PRO A 184 24.06 -9.53 3.04
N VAL A 185 22.97 -9.39 3.79
CA VAL A 185 22.32 -10.48 4.53
C VAL A 185 21.35 -11.16 3.58
N ASP A 186 21.53 -12.45 3.37
CA ASP A 186 20.70 -13.24 2.48
C ASP A 186 19.21 -13.05 2.80
N SER A 187 18.42 -12.88 1.75
CA SER A 187 16.96 -12.74 1.83
C SER A 187 16.42 -11.54 2.62
N LEU A 188 17.28 -10.59 2.99
CA LEU A 188 16.91 -9.33 3.64
C LEU A 188 16.96 -8.18 2.64
N ALA A 189 15.82 -7.57 2.38
CA ALA A 189 15.71 -6.33 1.60
C ALA A 189 15.25 -5.17 2.47
N ILE A 190 15.67 -3.96 2.14
CA ILE A 190 15.18 -2.72 2.75
C ILE A 190 14.55 -1.89 1.64
N GLY A 191 13.27 -1.54 1.83
CA GLY A 191 12.52 -0.68 0.92
C GLY A 191 12.32 0.71 1.49
N ALA A 192 12.29 1.70 0.61
CA ALA A 192 11.87 3.06 0.93
C ALA A 192 11.02 3.61 -0.22
N SER A 193 9.91 4.27 0.11
CA SER A 193 9.08 4.97 -0.88
C SER A 193 8.55 6.29 -0.34
N LEU A 194 8.54 7.30 -1.20
CA LEU A 194 7.95 8.61 -0.93
C LEU A 194 6.85 8.82 -1.96
N SER A 195 5.59 8.86 -1.51
CA SER A 195 4.42 8.79 -2.37
C SER A 195 3.54 10.03 -2.28
N ASN A 196 2.77 10.28 -3.36
CA ASN A 196 1.78 11.35 -3.48
C ASN A 196 2.39 12.76 -3.38
N LEU A 197 3.60 12.95 -3.92
CA LEU A 197 4.24 14.25 -4.06
C LEU A 197 3.57 15.03 -5.19
N GLY A 198 2.75 16.00 -4.86
CA GLY A 198 2.02 16.74 -5.90
C GLY A 198 0.98 17.70 -5.36
N SER A 199 0.02 18.06 -6.20
CA SER A 199 -1.04 18.98 -5.85
C SER A 199 -2.33 18.68 -6.61
N MET A 200 -3.46 19.02 -5.98
CA MET A 200 -4.77 19.09 -6.60
C MET A 200 -5.10 20.54 -7.00
N GLY A 201 -6.06 20.67 -7.90
CA GLY A 201 -6.70 21.95 -8.19
C GLY A 201 -7.44 22.52 -6.98
N VAL A 202 -8.26 23.52 -7.22
CA VAL A 202 -9.12 24.13 -6.20
C VAL A 202 -10.50 23.52 -6.32
N LEU A 203 -11.04 22.99 -5.21
CA LEU A 203 -12.42 22.57 -5.09
C LEU A 203 -13.19 23.71 -4.41
N ARG A 204 -14.08 24.38 -5.13
CA ARG A 204 -14.74 25.63 -4.73
C ARG A 204 -13.73 26.75 -4.42
N GLN A 205 -13.30 26.87 -3.16
CA GLN A 205 -12.39 27.93 -2.71
C GLN A 205 -11.14 27.40 -2.00
N GLU A 206 -11.09 26.07 -1.76
CA GLU A 206 -10.01 25.45 -1.00
C GLU A 206 -9.17 24.53 -1.88
N ARG A 207 -7.86 24.55 -1.66
CA ARG A 207 -6.93 23.62 -2.29
C ARG A 207 -6.84 22.33 -1.48
N THR A 208 -7.07 21.21 -2.12
CA THR A 208 -6.91 19.89 -1.50
C THR A 208 -5.44 19.56 -1.33
N THR A 209 -4.99 19.37 -0.08
CA THR A 209 -3.65 18.88 0.23
C THR A 209 -3.60 17.37 0.03
N LEU A 210 -2.63 16.87 -0.74
CA LEU A 210 -2.43 15.43 -0.94
C LEU A 210 -1.78 14.79 0.28
N PRO A 211 -2.09 13.51 0.60
CA PRO A 211 -1.47 12.77 1.68
C PRO A 211 -0.08 12.27 1.28
N ALA A 212 0.88 13.21 1.17
CA ALA A 212 2.27 12.85 0.96
C ALA A 212 2.76 11.98 2.12
N LEU A 213 3.33 10.81 1.81
CA LEU A 213 3.74 9.84 2.81
C LEU A 213 5.08 9.18 2.48
N LEU A 214 5.84 8.90 3.53
CA LEU A 214 7.06 8.10 3.50
C LEU A 214 6.75 6.73 4.09
N ARG A 215 7.18 5.66 3.41
CA ARG A 215 7.29 4.31 3.96
C ARG A 215 8.76 3.88 3.91
N ILE A 216 9.24 3.27 4.96
CA ILE A 216 10.58 2.69 4.99
C ILE A 216 10.60 1.47 5.91
N GLY A 217 11.13 0.35 5.42
CA GLY A 217 11.21 -0.84 6.23
C GLY A 217 11.89 -2.04 5.59
N PRO A 218 12.27 -3.03 6.42
CA PRO A 218 12.82 -4.29 5.97
C PRO A 218 11.73 -5.31 5.61
N ALA A 219 12.07 -6.21 4.69
CA ALA A 219 11.39 -7.47 4.49
C ALA A 219 12.43 -8.60 4.52
N TYR A 220 12.16 -9.63 5.32
CA TYR A 220 13.00 -10.79 5.45
C TYR A 220 12.24 -12.06 5.08
N SER A 221 12.74 -12.79 4.09
CA SER A 221 12.14 -14.03 3.61
C SER A 221 13.04 -15.22 3.94
N PHE A 222 12.48 -16.32 4.42
CA PHE A 222 13.25 -17.51 4.78
C PHE A 222 12.49 -18.79 4.49
N SER A 223 13.21 -19.86 4.19
CA SER A 223 12.66 -21.20 4.02
C SER A 223 12.45 -21.89 5.36
N LEU A 224 11.31 -22.56 5.53
CA LEU A 224 10.90 -23.18 6.82
C LEU A 224 11.20 -24.68 6.85
N ASN A 225 11.87 -25.37 6.12
CA ASN A 225 12.18 -26.83 6.19
C ASN A 225 12.11 -27.56 4.84
N THR A 226 11.41 -27.04 3.86
CA THR A 226 11.29 -27.66 2.55
C THR A 226 11.27 -26.55 1.49
N GLU A 227 11.58 -26.88 0.26
CA GLU A 227 11.48 -25.95 -0.87
C GLU A 227 10.04 -25.43 -1.13
N GLN A 228 9.06 -25.93 -0.39
CA GLN A 228 7.64 -25.59 -0.56
C GLN A 228 7.10 -24.69 0.53
N MET A 229 7.76 -24.62 1.70
CA MET A 229 7.33 -23.80 2.83
C MET A 229 8.30 -22.66 3.04
N GLY A 230 7.77 -21.46 3.11
CA GLY A 230 8.52 -20.24 3.39
C GLY A 230 7.77 -19.29 4.30
N ALA A 231 8.47 -18.33 4.85
CA ALA A 231 7.85 -17.23 5.56
C ALA A 231 8.51 -15.91 5.18
N THR A 232 7.72 -14.86 5.17
CA THR A 232 8.18 -13.48 5.00
C THR A 232 7.68 -12.65 6.15
N VAL A 233 8.59 -11.90 6.77
CA VAL A 233 8.25 -10.88 7.78
C VAL A 233 8.61 -9.52 7.19
N ALA A 234 7.66 -8.59 7.24
CA ALA A 234 7.85 -7.22 6.76
C ALA A 234 7.45 -6.22 7.83
N LEU A 235 8.19 -5.13 7.91
CA LEU A 235 7.93 -4.01 8.80
C LEU A 235 8.05 -2.72 8.00
N ASP A 236 7.11 -1.78 8.16
CA ASP A 236 7.18 -0.45 7.56
C ASP A 236 6.93 0.64 8.62
N LEU A 237 7.84 1.56 8.73
CA LEU A 237 7.58 2.85 9.35
C LEU A 237 6.92 3.76 8.32
N VAL A 238 5.73 4.24 8.64
CA VAL A 238 4.92 5.10 7.77
C VAL A 238 4.75 6.46 8.40
N ARG A 239 5.09 7.52 7.68
CA ARG A 239 4.82 8.91 8.07
C ARG A 239 3.95 9.60 7.05
N ILE A 240 2.83 10.15 7.49
CA ILE A 240 1.95 11.02 6.68
C ILE A 240 2.28 12.47 7.04
N PHE A 241 2.91 13.19 6.10
CA PHE A 241 3.46 14.52 6.40
C PHE A 241 2.39 15.57 6.75
N PRO A 242 1.31 15.75 5.97
CA PRO A 242 0.31 16.76 6.29
C PRO A 242 -0.38 16.51 7.62
N GLU A 243 -0.64 15.24 7.95
CA GLU A 243 -1.34 14.82 9.16
C GLU A 243 -0.41 14.70 10.38
N LYS A 244 0.92 14.79 10.17
CA LYS A 244 1.96 14.58 11.20
C LYS A 244 1.81 13.24 11.95
N LYS A 245 1.17 12.25 11.31
CA LYS A 245 0.92 10.92 11.88
C LYS A 245 2.03 9.94 11.51
N ASN A 246 2.37 9.08 12.46
CA ASN A 246 3.32 7.98 12.27
C ASN A 246 2.62 6.66 12.62
N TYR A 247 2.90 5.62 11.80
CA TYR A 247 2.43 4.26 12.01
C TYR A 247 3.60 3.30 11.90
N LEU A 248 3.46 2.14 12.55
CA LEU A 248 4.31 0.99 12.31
C LEU A 248 3.42 -0.14 11.80
N ASP A 249 3.61 -0.52 10.55
CA ASP A 249 2.94 -1.64 9.92
C ASP A 249 3.83 -2.87 10.07
N ALA A 250 3.30 -3.96 10.65
CA ALA A 250 4.01 -5.22 10.82
C ALA A 250 3.19 -6.34 10.20
N GLY A 251 3.81 -7.14 9.34
CA GLY A 251 3.14 -8.22 8.63
C GLY A 251 3.97 -9.48 8.54
N THR A 252 3.29 -10.61 8.52
CA THR A 252 3.88 -11.93 8.31
C THR A 252 3.06 -12.71 7.30
N GLU A 253 3.75 -13.35 6.37
CA GLU A 253 3.20 -14.30 5.43
C GLU A 253 3.86 -15.66 5.67
N VAL A 254 3.07 -16.72 5.74
CA VAL A 254 3.56 -18.11 5.76
C VAL A 254 2.99 -18.82 4.54
N THR A 255 3.86 -19.22 3.63
CA THR A 255 3.53 -20.08 2.48
C THR A 255 3.60 -21.52 2.96
N LEU A 256 2.45 -22.17 3.06
CA LEU A 256 2.32 -23.57 3.51
C LEU A 256 2.67 -24.56 2.40
N THR A 257 2.32 -24.21 1.16
CA THR A 257 2.65 -24.92 -0.07
C THR A 257 2.87 -23.89 -1.17
N ARG A 258 3.33 -24.29 -2.34
CA ARG A 258 3.39 -23.38 -3.51
C ARG A 258 2.04 -22.75 -3.88
N ALA A 259 0.93 -23.34 -3.39
CA ALA A 259 -0.42 -22.94 -3.73
C ALA A 259 -1.16 -22.18 -2.61
N ILE A 260 -0.73 -22.29 -1.35
CA ILE A 260 -1.49 -21.77 -0.19
C ILE A 260 -0.60 -20.92 0.70
N ALA A 261 -1.04 -19.72 1.00
CA ALA A 261 -0.42 -18.81 1.95
C ALA A 261 -1.43 -18.32 2.99
N VAL A 262 -0.97 -18.13 4.22
CA VAL A 262 -1.73 -17.46 5.29
C VAL A 262 -0.96 -16.25 5.77
N ARG A 263 -1.69 -15.20 6.15
CA ARG A 263 -1.10 -13.89 6.47
C ARG A 263 -1.74 -13.28 7.68
N GLY A 264 -0.95 -12.54 8.42
CA GLY A 264 -1.43 -11.72 9.52
C GLY A 264 -0.58 -10.47 9.66
N GLY A 265 -1.19 -9.43 10.15
CA GLY A 265 -0.50 -8.16 10.34
C GLY A 265 -1.16 -7.30 11.40
N TYR A 266 -0.45 -6.28 11.82
CA TYR A 266 -0.94 -5.28 12.76
C TYR A 266 -0.39 -3.90 12.46
N GLN A 267 -1.25 -2.89 12.43
CA GLN A 267 -0.86 -1.48 12.30
C GLN A 267 -0.87 -0.83 13.68
N PHE A 268 0.32 -0.47 14.17
CA PHE A 268 0.50 0.22 15.44
C PHE A 268 0.42 1.73 15.25
N GLY A 269 -0.09 2.43 16.25
CA GLY A 269 -0.23 3.90 16.24
C GLY A 269 -1.44 4.41 15.44
N SER A 270 -2.25 3.51 14.87
CA SER A 270 -3.51 3.85 14.21
C SER A 270 -4.67 3.71 15.20
N GLU A 271 -5.53 4.71 15.25
CA GLU A 271 -6.79 4.65 16.01
C GLU A 271 -7.88 3.90 15.23
N GLY A 272 -7.74 3.82 13.90
CA GLY A 272 -8.76 3.27 13.00
C GLY A 272 -8.50 1.86 12.51
N ARG A 273 -7.25 1.40 12.47
CA ARG A 273 -6.86 0.07 11.96
C ARG A 273 -5.92 -0.62 12.95
N GLY A 274 -6.09 -1.91 13.13
CA GLY A 274 -5.23 -2.72 13.98
C GLY A 274 -4.91 -4.06 13.34
N LEU A 275 -5.58 -5.11 13.78
CA LEU A 275 -5.39 -6.48 13.31
C LEU A 275 -5.86 -6.65 11.87
N THR A 276 -5.03 -7.32 11.06
CA THR A 276 -5.36 -7.78 9.72
C THR A 276 -5.05 -9.26 9.58
N LEU A 277 -5.87 -9.98 8.84
CA LEU A 277 -5.70 -11.40 8.57
C LEU A 277 -5.99 -11.66 7.10
N GLY A 278 -5.45 -12.73 6.54
CA GLY A 278 -5.76 -13.10 5.17
C GLY A 278 -5.22 -14.45 4.75
N ALA A 279 -5.66 -14.85 3.58
CA ALA A 279 -5.22 -16.08 2.93
C ALA A 279 -5.07 -15.86 1.42
N GLY A 280 -4.23 -16.67 0.80
CA GLY A 280 -4.02 -16.66 -0.64
C GLY A 280 -3.99 -18.08 -1.19
N ILE A 281 -4.53 -18.23 -2.40
CA ILE A 281 -4.48 -19.48 -3.18
C ILE A 281 -3.94 -19.15 -4.56
N ALA A 282 -2.92 -19.91 -5.00
CA ALA A 282 -2.35 -19.83 -6.34
C ALA A 282 -2.59 -21.14 -7.10
N TYR A 283 -3.06 -21.03 -8.32
CA TYR A 283 -3.26 -22.17 -9.21
C TYR A 283 -2.98 -21.79 -10.66
N GLY A 284 -1.96 -22.42 -11.26
CA GLY A 284 -1.50 -22.08 -12.60
C GLY A 284 -1.07 -20.62 -12.69
N LEU A 285 -1.70 -19.86 -13.56
CA LEU A 285 -1.46 -18.43 -13.75
C LEU A 285 -2.22 -17.54 -12.74
N PHE A 286 -3.17 -18.09 -12.00
CA PHE A 286 -4.07 -17.34 -11.15
C PHE A 286 -3.59 -17.33 -9.70
N ALA A 287 -3.68 -16.19 -9.05
CA ALA A 287 -3.56 -16.05 -7.60
C ALA A 287 -4.74 -15.24 -7.07
N LEU A 288 -5.45 -15.80 -6.10
CA LEU A 288 -6.56 -15.15 -5.39
C LEU A 288 -6.15 -14.89 -3.95
N ASP A 289 -6.24 -13.65 -3.51
CA ASP A 289 -5.95 -13.24 -2.15
C ASP A 289 -7.15 -12.59 -1.51
N TYR A 290 -7.40 -12.92 -0.26
CA TYR A 290 -8.42 -12.32 0.59
C TYR A 290 -7.76 -11.72 1.82
N ALA A 291 -8.22 -10.54 2.23
CA ALA A 291 -7.85 -9.91 3.48
C ALA A 291 -9.08 -9.39 4.24
N TYR A 292 -9.03 -9.56 5.53
CA TYR A 292 -9.90 -8.99 6.54
C TYR A 292 -9.11 -7.97 7.34
N ALA A 293 -9.64 -6.78 7.53
CA ALA A 293 -9.06 -5.76 8.40
C ALA A 293 -10.11 -5.26 9.39
N ARG A 294 -9.83 -5.45 10.67
CA ARG A 294 -10.67 -4.95 11.73
C ARG A 294 -10.49 -3.44 11.87
N ILE A 295 -11.62 -2.72 11.87
CA ILE A 295 -11.62 -1.26 12.08
C ILE A 295 -12.14 -0.99 13.50
N SER A 296 -11.41 -0.13 14.21
CA SER A 296 -11.76 0.27 15.57
C SER A 296 -13.00 1.16 15.59
N SER A 297 -13.60 1.36 16.77
CA SER A 297 -14.70 2.31 17.00
C SER A 297 -16.04 1.93 16.36
N ASP A 298 -16.37 0.64 16.28
CA ASP A 298 -17.66 0.11 15.78
C ASP A 298 -18.04 0.61 14.37
N LEU A 299 -17.03 0.99 13.55
CA LEU A 299 -17.23 1.41 12.16
C LEU A 299 -17.36 0.22 11.18
N GLY A 300 -17.31 -1.01 11.70
CA GLY A 300 -17.40 -2.24 10.91
C GLY A 300 -16.01 -2.81 10.57
N ASP A 301 -15.97 -3.64 9.57
CA ASP A 301 -14.77 -4.35 9.11
C ASP A 301 -14.57 -4.11 7.62
N ALA A 302 -13.34 -4.23 7.15
CA ALA A 302 -13.05 -4.11 5.73
C ALA A 302 -12.66 -5.47 5.13
N HIS A 303 -13.20 -5.73 3.96
CA HIS A 303 -12.94 -6.94 3.19
C HIS A 303 -12.27 -6.57 1.87
N THR A 304 -11.16 -7.24 1.56
CA THR A 304 -10.42 -7.01 0.31
C THR A 304 -10.22 -8.34 -0.39
N VAL A 305 -10.58 -8.38 -1.67
CA VAL A 305 -10.31 -9.51 -2.57
C VAL A 305 -9.44 -9.01 -3.70
N SER A 306 -8.38 -9.72 -4.03
CA SER A 306 -7.58 -9.45 -5.24
C SER A 306 -7.34 -10.72 -6.05
N LEU A 307 -7.43 -10.58 -7.35
CA LEU A 307 -7.13 -11.62 -8.34
C LEU A 307 -5.96 -11.15 -9.18
N SER A 308 -4.91 -11.96 -9.25
CA SER A 308 -3.75 -11.72 -10.09
C SER A 308 -3.61 -12.82 -11.14
N LEU A 309 -3.23 -12.41 -12.36
CA LEU A 309 -2.81 -13.30 -13.45
C LEU A 309 -1.33 -13.05 -13.69
N ASN A 310 -0.53 -14.11 -13.61
CA ASN A 310 0.93 -14.12 -13.84
C ASN A 310 1.21 -14.93 -15.11
N PHE A 311 1.81 -14.31 -16.13
CA PHE A 311 2.01 -14.88 -17.47
C PHE A 311 3.40 -15.44 -17.65
#